data_b7692840484596eb40b8ad1c27823d55
#
_entry.id   b7692840484596eb40b8ad1c27823d55
#
_cell.length_a   1.000
_cell.length_b   1.000
_cell.length_c   1.000
_cell.angle_alpha   90.00
_cell.angle_beta   90.00
_cell.angle_gamma   90.00
#
_symmetry.space_group_name_H-M   'P 1'
#
loop_
_entity.id
_entity.type
_entity.pdbx_description
1 polymer ?
#
loop_
_entity_poly.entity_id
_entity_poly.type
_entity_poly.pdbx_seq_one_letter_code
_entity_poly.pdbx_strand_id
1 'polypeptide(L)'
;MGNKIKFDKKAIPYIALILVLLGLVIYWRTGVEKNPGDYNVRKGNYRLEDAQYDEAFKEFTEALQKNPEHVMAHLGLATTYMQMGKYNEALQELNLVIEFKPELAAAYANRGILYDRSGQHEKALADYRKAMELDPEILEGPGFLWRFMRNIDEKPPTIQSRAEYLEAELAKPEAERLLKVPQKDEKQRMYKIDD
;
A
#
# COMPACT_ATOMS: atom_id res chain seq x y z
N MET A 1 -22.58 40.88 -36.19
CA MET A 1 -21.29 40.84 -36.86
C MET A 1 -20.45 39.68 -36.25
N GLY A 2 -20.42 38.55 -36.96
CA GLY A 2 -19.66 37.38 -36.50
C GLY A 2 -18.21 37.52 -36.93
N ASN A 3 -17.32 37.64 -35.97
CA ASN A 3 -15.88 37.63 -36.21
C ASN A 3 -15.48 36.17 -36.64
N LYS A 4 -15.27 36.00 -37.95
CA LYS A 4 -14.69 34.74 -38.48
C LYS A 4 -13.21 34.73 -38.09
N ILE A 5 -12.85 33.88 -37.13
CA ILE A 5 -11.44 33.60 -36.81
C ILE A 5 -10.78 33.05 -38.08
N LYS A 6 -9.93 33.87 -38.72
CA LYS A 6 -9.12 33.42 -39.85
C LYS A 6 -7.90 32.65 -39.28
N PHE A 7 -7.95 31.34 -39.39
CA PHE A 7 -6.75 30.52 -39.09
C PHE A 7 -5.64 30.79 -40.15
N ASP A 8 -4.46 31.15 -39.68
CA ASP A 8 -3.31 31.22 -40.54
C ASP A 8 -2.92 29.79 -40.97
N LYS A 9 -3.00 29.53 -42.27
CA LYS A 9 -2.67 28.22 -42.84
C LYS A 9 -1.24 27.78 -42.54
N LYS A 10 -0.33 28.74 -42.31
CA LYS A 10 1.06 28.47 -41.91
C LYS A 10 1.18 27.93 -40.49
N ALA A 11 0.20 28.15 -39.63
CA ALA A 11 0.16 27.62 -38.25
C ALA A 11 -0.25 26.14 -38.17
N ILE A 12 -0.91 25.62 -39.22
CA ILE A 12 -1.43 24.25 -39.22
C ILE A 12 -0.37 23.18 -38.89
N PRO A 13 0.83 23.18 -39.54
CA PRO A 13 1.83 22.17 -39.23
C PRO A 13 2.36 22.26 -37.79
N TYR A 14 2.45 23.46 -37.22
CA TYR A 14 2.88 23.64 -35.83
C TYR A 14 1.83 23.15 -34.85
N ILE A 15 0.55 23.41 -35.11
CA ILE A 15 -0.57 22.90 -34.29
C ILE A 15 -0.59 21.38 -34.35
N ALA A 16 -0.43 20.79 -35.54
CA ALA A 16 -0.37 19.33 -35.69
C ALA A 16 0.80 18.73 -34.91
N LEU A 17 1.99 19.35 -34.97
CA LEU A 17 3.16 18.91 -34.19
C LEU A 17 2.90 18.98 -32.67
N ILE A 18 2.30 20.07 -32.19
CA ILE A 18 1.94 20.23 -30.77
C ILE A 18 0.94 19.14 -30.34
N LEU A 19 -0.07 18.84 -31.16
CA LEU A 19 -1.04 17.80 -30.84
C LEU A 19 -0.40 16.40 -30.81
N VAL A 20 0.54 16.12 -31.72
CA VAL A 20 1.31 14.87 -31.71
C VAL A 20 2.17 14.77 -30.45
N LEU A 21 2.88 15.84 -30.07
CA LEU A 21 3.70 15.88 -28.87
C LEU A 21 2.86 15.73 -27.60
N LEU A 22 1.71 16.41 -27.53
CA LEU A 22 0.74 16.23 -26.44
C LEU A 22 0.21 14.80 -26.39
N GLY A 23 -0.12 14.22 -27.53
CA GLY A 23 -0.55 12.82 -27.64
C GLY A 23 0.53 11.86 -27.16
N LEU A 24 1.79 12.09 -27.52
CA LEU A 24 2.94 11.32 -27.02
C LEU A 24 3.12 11.48 -25.52
N VAL A 25 3.04 12.69 -24.98
CA VAL A 25 3.13 12.95 -23.54
C VAL A 25 1.99 12.25 -22.78
N ILE A 26 0.76 12.32 -23.30
CA ILE A 26 -0.39 11.63 -22.73
C ILE A 26 -0.19 10.10 -22.82
N TYR A 27 0.26 9.57 -23.95
CA TYR A 27 0.58 8.16 -24.14
C TYR A 27 1.64 7.68 -23.15
N TRP A 28 2.74 8.44 -22.98
CA TRP A 28 3.80 8.14 -22.02
C TRP A 28 3.32 8.22 -20.55
N ARG A 29 2.43 9.13 -20.26
CA ARG A 29 1.90 9.33 -18.90
C ARG A 29 0.78 8.35 -18.52
N THR A 30 0.00 7.88 -19.48
CA THR A 30 -1.21 7.06 -19.22
C THR A 30 -1.16 5.65 -19.82
N GLY A 31 -0.28 5.38 -20.77
CA GLY A 31 -0.37 4.21 -21.65
C GLY A 31 0.71 3.15 -21.50
N VAL A 32 1.83 3.43 -20.84
CA VAL A 32 2.87 2.43 -20.66
C VAL A 32 2.75 1.85 -19.26
N GLU A 33 2.25 0.65 -19.17
CA GLU A 33 2.36 -0.19 -17.98
C GLU A 33 3.85 -0.41 -17.73
N LYS A 34 4.41 0.20 -16.67
CA LYS A 34 5.85 0.12 -16.35
C LYS A 34 6.26 -1.32 -16.07
N ASN A 35 5.36 -2.06 -15.38
CA ASN A 35 5.48 -3.51 -15.19
C ASN A 35 4.19 -4.19 -15.66
N PRO A 36 4.29 -5.39 -16.30
CA PRO A 36 3.10 -6.18 -16.60
C PRO A 36 2.31 -6.45 -15.32
N GLY A 37 1.02 -6.11 -15.29
CA GLY A 37 0.17 -6.26 -14.11
C GLY A 37 -0.09 -4.99 -13.31
N ASP A 38 0.62 -3.87 -13.54
CA ASP A 38 0.41 -2.60 -12.81
C ASP A 38 -1.06 -2.14 -12.85
N TYR A 39 -1.73 -2.29 -13.99
CA TYR A 39 -3.15 -1.95 -14.11
C TYR A 39 -4.02 -2.77 -13.14
N ASN A 40 -3.78 -4.09 -13.07
CA ASN A 40 -4.50 -4.96 -12.16
C ASN A 40 -4.18 -4.64 -10.70
N VAL A 41 -2.92 -4.29 -10.38
CA VAL A 41 -2.54 -3.85 -9.04
C VAL A 41 -3.31 -2.60 -8.62
N ARG A 42 -3.37 -1.57 -9.45
CA ARG A 42 -4.16 -0.36 -9.16
C ARG A 42 -5.64 -0.68 -8.94
N LYS A 43 -6.21 -1.53 -9.78
CA LYS A 43 -7.60 -1.95 -9.67
C LYS A 43 -7.84 -2.78 -8.40
N GLY A 44 -6.91 -3.70 -8.07
CA GLY A 44 -6.94 -4.48 -6.84
C GLY A 44 -6.88 -3.61 -5.58
N ASN A 45 -6.00 -2.58 -5.57
CA ASN A 45 -5.93 -1.61 -4.47
C ASN A 45 -7.25 -0.86 -4.28
N TYR A 46 -7.89 -0.42 -5.38
CA TYR A 46 -9.19 0.22 -5.33
C TYR A 46 -10.26 -0.71 -4.74
N ARG A 47 -10.33 -1.97 -5.19
CA ARG A 47 -11.24 -2.98 -4.63
C ARG A 47 -11.01 -3.25 -3.16
N LEU A 48 -9.73 -3.29 -2.75
CA LEU A 48 -9.34 -3.47 -1.36
C LEU A 48 -9.80 -2.30 -0.47
N GLU A 49 -9.76 -1.07 -0.98
CA GLU A 49 -10.28 0.12 -0.28
C GLU A 49 -11.79 0.07 -0.08
N ASP A 50 -12.51 -0.45 -1.06
CA ASP A 50 -13.96 -0.66 -1.00
C ASP A 50 -14.36 -1.91 -0.21
N ALA A 51 -13.41 -2.58 0.47
CA ALA A 51 -13.60 -3.84 1.18
C ALA A 51 -14.16 -5.00 0.31
N GLN A 52 -13.96 -4.90 -1.01
CA GLN A 52 -14.32 -5.94 -2.00
C GLN A 52 -13.16 -6.94 -2.12
N TYR A 53 -12.99 -7.77 -1.08
CA TYR A 53 -11.79 -8.60 -0.95
C TYR A 53 -11.67 -9.69 -2.00
N ASP A 54 -12.78 -10.29 -2.44
CA ASP A 54 -12.78 -11.33 -3.47
C ASP A 54 -12.38 -10.75 -4.84
N GLU A 55 -12.86 -9.55 -5.17
CA GLU A 55 -12.48 -8.84 -6.38
C GLU A 55 -11.03 -8.37 -6.31
N ALA A 56 -10.57 -7.86 -5.16
CA ALA A 56 -9.18 -7.49 -4.96
C ALA A 56 -8.25 -8.70 -5.16
N PHE A 57 -8.59 -9.84 -4.58
CA PHE A 57 -7.87 -11.10 -4.74
C PHE A 57 -7.73 -11.48 -6.22
N LYS A 58 -8.83 -11.42 -6.98
CA LYS A 58 -8.84 -11.70 -8.41
C LYS A 58 -7.88 -10.79 -9.18
N GLU A 59 -7.96 -9.48 -8.95
CA GLU A 59 -7.12 -8.50 -9.65
C GLU A 59 -5.63 -8.71 -9.33
N PHE A 60 -5.25 -8.94 -8.08
CA PHE A 60 -3.85 -9.23 -7.74
C PHE A 60 -3.37 -10.56 -8.32
N THR A 61 -4.22 -11.58 -8.34
CA THR A 61 -3.89 -12.86 -8.99
C THR A 61 -3.68 -12.69 -10.49
N GLU A 62 -4.52 -11.90 -11.17
CA GLU A 62 -4.33 -11.58 -12.59
C GLU A 62 -3.03 -10.79 -12.83
N ALA A 63 -2.64 -9.90 -11.90
CA ALA A 63 -1.34 -9.23 -11.97
C ALA A 63 -0.18 -10.22 -11.90
N LEU A 64 -0.24 -11.20 -10.99
CA LEU A 64 0.78 -12.25 -10.83
C LEU A 64 0.82 -13.24 -12.00
N GLN A 65 -0.29 -13.45 -12.70
CA GLN A 65 -0.28 -14.20 -13.96
C GLN A 65 0.51 -13.50 -15.07
N LYS A 66 0.51 -12.17 -15.08
CA LYS A 66 1.27 -11.35 -16.04
C LYS A 66 2.73 -11.20 -15.66
N ASN A 67 2.98 -11.06 -14.37
CA ASN A 67 4.32 -10.94 -13.79
C ASN A 67 4.36 -11.64 -12.42
N PRO A 68 4.87 -12.89 -12.36
CA PRO A 68 4.94 -13.68 -11.13
C PRO A 68 5.80 -13.06 -10.01
N GLU A 69 6.71 -12.15 -10.34
CA GLU A 69 7.58 -11.46 -9.36
C GLU A 69 7.09 -10.03 -9.07
N HIS A 70 5.83 -9.72 -9.36
CA HIS A 70 5.30 -8.39 -9.18
C HIS A 70 5.12 -8.06 -7.69
N VAL A 71 6.12 -7.43 -7.09
CA VAL A 71 6.20 -7.12 -5.65
C VAL A 71 4.93 -6.49 -5.09
N MET A 72 4.37 -5.51 -5.82
CA MET A 72 3.16 -4.81 -5.37
C MET A 72 1.90 -5.68 -5.43
N ALA A 73 1.84 -6.64 -6.36
CA ALA A 73 0.75 -7.60 -6.42
C ALA A 73 0.81 -8.57 -5.23
N HIS A 74 1.99 -9.09 -4.89
CA HIS A 74 2.20 -9.91 -3.69
C HIS A 74 1.83 -9.15 -2.42
N LEU A 75 2.25 -7.87 -2.28
CA LEU A 75 1.90 -7.05 -1.12
C LEU A 75 0.38 -6.81 -1.02
N GLY A 76 -0.29 -6.52 -2.15
CA GLY A 76 -1.73 -6.37 -2.22
C GLY A 76 -2.48 -7.66 -1.88
N LEU A 77 -1.98 -8.80 -2.38
CA LEU A 77 -2.54 -10.11 -2.09
C LEU A 77 -2.38 -10.47 -0.61
N ALA A 78 -1.20 -10.20 -0.02
CA ALA A 78 -0.97 -10.36 1.41
C ALA A 78 -1.97 -9.55 2.24
N THR A 79 -2.15 -8.27 1.90
CA THR A 79 -3.10 -7.38 2.56
C THR A 79 -4.53 -7.91 2.44
N THR A 80 -4.91 -8.41 1.25
CA THR A 80 -6.21 -9.02 1.00
C THR A 80 -6.43 -10.26 1.88
N TYR A 81 -5.45 -11.16 1.93
CA TYR A 81 -5.50 -12.34 2.80
C TYR A 81 -5.62 -11.98 4.29
N MET A 82 -4.90 -10.93 4.74
CA MET A 82 -5.03 -10.45 6.13
C MET A 82 -6.44 -9.97 6.44
N GLN A 83 -7.10 -9.26 5.51
CA GLN A 83 -8.49 -8.81 5.67
C GLN A 83 -9.48 -9.97 5.66
N MET A 84 -9.18 -11.03 4.93
CA MET A 84 -9.97 -12.27 4.90
C MET A 84 -9.68 -13.19 6.10
N GLY A 85 -8.75 -12.84 7.00
CA GLY A 85 -8.34 -13.67 8.14
C GLY A 85 -7.46 -14.87 7.77
N LYS A 86 -6.96 -14.93 6.54
CA LYS A 86 -6.08 -15.99 6.01
C LYS A 86 -4.62 -15.68 6.31
N TYR A 87 -4.25 -15.76 7.59
CA TYR A 87 -2.95 -15.26 8.06
C TYR A 87 -1.75 -16.07 7.56
N ASN A 88 -1.90 -17.38 7.33
CA ASN A 88 -0.82 -18.21 6.83
C ASN A 88 -0.48 -17.86 5.38
N GLU A 89 -1.49 -17.67 4.54
CA GLU A 89 -1.34 -17.26 3.15
C GLU A 89 -0.74 -15.84 3.07
N ALA A 90 -1.22 -14.93 3.91
CA ALA A 90 -0.66 -13.58 4.00
C ALA A 90 0.83 -13.59 4.37
N LEU A 91 1.25 -14.46 5.29
CA LEU A 91 2.66 -14.60 5.70
C LEU A 91 3.53 -15.09 4.55
N GLN A 92 3.04 -16.01 3.74
CA GLN A 92 3.77 -16.51 2.57
C GLN A 92 4.02 -15.38 1.57
N GLU A 93 2.98 -14.60 1.25
CA GLU A 93 3.09 -13.47 0.31
C GLU A 93 4.05 -12.40 0.85
N LEU A 94 3.98 -12.05 2.14
CA LEU A 94 4.88 -11.06 2.74
C LEU A 94 6.33 -11.53 2.77
N ASN A 95 6.57 -12.82 2.96
CA ASN A 95 7.92 -13.37 2.88
C ASN A 95 8.48 -13.27 1.46
N LEU A 96 7.67 -13.54 0.42
CA LEU A 96 8.05 -13.35 -0.99
C LEU A 96 8.36 -11.88 -1.28
N VAL A 97 7.54 -10.95 -0.79
CA VAL A 97 7.82 -9.51 -0.94
C VAL A 97 9.18 -9.14 -0.34
N ILE A 98 9.50 -9.64 0.87
CA ILE A 98 10.78 -9.37 1.53
C ILE A 98 11.95 -10.04 0.80
N GLU A 99 11.74 -11.21 0.20
CA GLU A 99 12.74 -11.88 -0.62
C GLU A 99 13.06 -11.09 -1.89
N PHE A 100 12.03 -10.62 -2.61
CA PHE A 100 12.21 -9.84 -3.84
C PHE A 100 12.69 -8.41 -3.58
N LYS A 101 12.27 -7.82 -2.47
CA LYS A 101 12.58 -6.41 -2.14
C LYS A 101 12.83 -6.22 -0.63
N PRO A 102 14.01 -6.61 -0.13
CA PRO A 102 14.33 -6.59 1.30
C PRO A 102 14.40 -5.19 1.92
N GLU A 103 14.49 -4.14 1.10
CA GLU A 103 14.45 -2.75 1.55
C GLU A 103 13.04 -2.15 1.67
N LEU A 104 11.98 -2.94 1.38
CA LEU A 104 10.61 -2.44 1.39
C LEU A 104 10.03 -2.39 2.81
N ALA A 105 10.08 -1.22 3.45
CA ALA A 105 9.59 -1.00 4.82
C ALA A 105 8.13 -1.48 5.03
N ALA A 106 7.24 -1.22 4.05
CA ALA A 106 5.83 -1.62 4.10
C ALA A 106 5.64 -3.14 4.27
N ALA A 107 6.54 -3.96 3.72
CA ALA A 107 6.46 -5.42 3.86
C ALA A 107 6.71 -5.86 5.31
N TYR A 108 7.73 -5.30 5.95
CA TYR A 108 8.00 -5.56 7.37
C TYR A 108 6.90 -4.99 8.26
N ALA A 109 6.41 -3.78 7.98
CA ALA A 109 5.30 -3.21 8.73
C ALA A 109 4.06 -4.12 8.70
N ASN A 110 3.66 -4.58 7.52
CA ASN A 110 2.51 -5.47 7.37
C ASN A 110 2.74 -6.85 7.99
N ARG A 111 3.96 -7.42 7.90
CA ARG A 111 4.30 -8.68 8.56
C ARG A 111 4.33 -8.53 10.08
N GLY A 112 4.79 -7.39 10.58
CA GLY A 112 4.70 -7.03 11.98
C GLY A 112 3.26 -6.98 12.47
N ILE A 113 2.34 -6.33 11.73
CA ILE A 113 0.90 -6.31 12.05
C ILE A 113 0.31 -7.72 12.04
N LEU A 114 0.71 -8.55 11.09
CA LEU A 114 0.26 -9.94 11.02
C LEU A 114 0.72 -10.75 12.23
N TYR A 115 2.00 -10.65 12.62
CA TYR A 115 2.53 -11.29 13.80
C TYR A 115 1.86 -10.81 15.08
N ASP A 116 1.60 -9.51 15.19
CA ASP A 116 0.92 -8.91 16.33
C ASP A 116 -0.51 -9.46 16.50
N ARG A 117 -1.30 -9.46 15.41
CA ARG A 117 -2.64 -10.06 15.38
C ARG A 117 -2.63 -11.56 15.71
N SER A 118 -1.55 -12.25 15.35
CA SER A 118 -1.37 -13.68 15.63
C SER A 118 -0.78 -13.97 17.02
N GLY A 119 -0.54 -12.94 17.84
CA GLY A 119 0.01 -13.08 19.20
C GLY A 119 1.50 -13.36 19.24
N GLN A 120 2.23 -13.17 18.13
CA GLN A 120 3.69 -13.35 18.04
C GLN A 120 4.40 -12.00 18.25
N HIS A 121 4.23 -11.42 19.45
CA HIS A 121 4.56 -10.02 19.73
C HIS A 121 6.05 -9.69 19.63
N GLU A 122 6.96 -10.61 19.97
CA GLU A 122 8.40 -10.42 19.81
C GLU A 122 8.79 -10.30 18.33
N LYS A 123 8.19 -11.13 17.45
CA LYS A 123 8.41 -11.04 16.01
C LYS A 123 7.81 -9.76 15.42
N ALA A 124 6.64 -9.39 15.93
CA ALA A 124 6.00 -8.13 15.53
C ALA A 124 6.90 -6.94 15.85
N LEU A 125 7.44 -6.87 17.08
CA LEU A 125 8.34 -5.81 17.50
C LEU A 125 9.62 -5.75 16.65
N ALA A 126 10.19 -6.91 16.32
CA ALA A 126 11.38 -6.99 15.45
C ALA A 126 11.09 -6.43 14.03
N ASP A 127 9.97 -6.82 13.45
CA ASP A 127 9.56 -6.34 12.13
C ASP A 127 9.17 -4.85 12.14
N TYR A 128 8.51 -4.35 13.18
CA TYR A 128 8.23 -2.92 13.32
C TYR A 128 9.51 -2.10 13.39
N ARG A 129 10.50 -2.54 14.19
CA ARG A 129 11.81 -1.88 14.25
C ARG A 129 12.52 -1.88 12.90
N LYS A 130 12.43 -2.99 12.16
CA LYS A 130 13.04 -3.08 10.82
C LYS A 130 12.35 -2.14 9.82
N ALA A 131 11.02 -2.05 9.85
CA ALA A 131 10.28 -1.11 9.01
C ALA A 131 10.67 0.35 9.30
N MET A 132 10.79 0.73 10.57
CA MET A 132 11.19 2.06 11.01
C MET A 132 12.64 2.41 10.64
N GLU A 133 13.55 1.41 10.66
CA GLU A 133 14.93 1.57 10.20
C GLU A 133 15.02 1.84 8.70
N LEU A 134 14.20 1.13 7.90
CA LEU A 134 14.19 1.23 6.44
C LEU A 134 13.51 2.51 5.94
N ASP A 135 12.47 2.95 6.61
CA ASP A 135 11.72 4.14 6.25
C ASP A 135 11.20 4.86 7.52
N PRO A 136 11.93 5.89 7.97
CA PRO A 136 11.48 6.69 9.10
C PRO A 136 10.15 7.45 8.86
N GLU A 137 9.79 7.74 7.62
CA GLU A 137 8.53 8.45 7.31
C GLU A 137 7.29 7.57 7.57
N ILE A 138 7.45 6.25 7.58
CA ILE A 138 6.38 5.30 7.91
C ILE A 138 5.84 5.50 9.35
N LEU A 139 6.60 6.22 10.20
CA LEU A 139 6.22 6.55 11.58
C LEU A 139 5.05 7.53 11.66
N GLU A 140 4.92 8.43 10.68
CA GLU A 140 3.97 9.53 10.76
C GLU A 140 2.51 9.09 10.60
N GLY A 141 2.29 7.96 9.90
CA GLY A 141 0.96 7.49 9.55
C GLY A 141 0.23 8.48 8.61
N PRO A 142 -1.07 8.31 8.41
CA PRO A 142 -1.81 9.14 7.46
C PRO A 142 -1.90 10.60 7.91
N GLY A 143 -1.57 11.52 6.99
CA GLY A 143 -1.61 12.96 7.22
C GLY A 143 -3.02 13.52 7.50
N PHE A 144 -3.09 14.76 8.01
CA PHE A 144 -4.36 15.41 8.36
C PHE A 144 -5.34 15.49 7.19
N LEU A 145 -4.89 15.92 6.00
CA LEU A 145 -5.76 16.07 4.82
C LEU A 145 -6.37 14.73 4.39
N TRP A 146 -5.58 13.65 4.41
CA TRP A 146 -6.05 12.29 4.09
C TRP A 146 -7.13 11.83 5.10
N ARG A 147 -6.92 12.07 6.39
CA ARG A 147 -7.88 11.74 7.44
C ARG A 147 -9.17 12.57 7.32
N PHE A 148 -9.03 13.88 7.08
CA PHE A 148 -10.15 14.79 6.88
C PHE A 148 -11.05 14.35 5.73
N MET A 149 -10.46 14.03 4.57
CA MET A 149 -11.22 13.56 3.39
C MET A 149 -11.96 12.24 3.62
N ARG A 150 -11.54 11.45 4.60
CA ARG A 150 -12.15 10.16 4.98
C ARG A 150 -12.95 10.20 6.27
N ASN A 151 -13.20 11.38 6.79
CA ASN A 151 -13.93 11.62 8.04
C ASN A 151 -13.39 10.78 9.21
N ILE A 152 -12.05 10.76 9.36
CA ILE A 152 -11.33 10.06 10.42
C ILE A 152 -10.84 11.10 11.44
N ASP A 153 -11.55 11.25 12.55
CA ASP A 153 -11.27 12.27 13.57
C ASP A 153 -9.98 11.97 14.34
N GLU A 154 -9.79 10.71 14.74
CA GLU A 154 -8.61 10.31 15.50
C GLU A 154 -7.49 9.79 14.57
N LYS A 155 -6.23 10.13 14.90
CA LYS A 155 -5.07 9.55 14.23
C LYS A 155 -5.03 8.05 14.56
N PRO A 156 -5.08 7.15 13.54
CA PRO A 156 -5.00 5.71 13.80
C PRO A 156 -3.66 5.35 14.45
N PRO A 157 -3.61 4.26 15.23
CA PRO A 157 -2.35 3.78 15.79
C PRO A 157 -1.30 3.57 14.70
N THR A 158 -0.09 4.08 14.93
CA THR A 158 1.06 3.87 14.04
C THR A 158 1.86 2.65 14.50
N ILE A 159 2.71 2.11 13.61
CA ILE A 159 3.63 1.03 13.99
C ILE A 159 4.59 1.48 15.09
N GLN A 160 4.97 2.77 15.13
CA GLN A 160 5.78 3.34 16.21
C GLN A 160 5.08 3.21 17.56
N SER A 161 3.86 3.77 17.65
CA SER A 161 3.12 3.72 18.92
C SER A 161 2.84 2.30 19.39
N ARG A 162 2.67 1.37 18.44
CA ARG A 162 2.48 -0.03 18.76
C ARG A 162 3.79 -0.72 19.17
N ALA A 163 4.91 -0.43 18.51
CA ALA A 163 6.23 -0.93 18.87
C ALA A 163 6.63 -0.47 20.28
N GLU A 164 6.46 0.82 20.59
CA GLU A 164 6.73 1.38 21.92
C GLU A 164 5.86 0.70 22.99
N TYR A 165 4.59 0.45 22.69
CA TYR A 165 3.70 -0.27 23.60
C TYR A 165 4.15 -1.71 23.83
N LEU A 166 4.44 -2.47 22.78
CA LEU A 166 4.91 -3.84 22.88
C LEU A 166 6.25 -3.94 23.63
N GLU A 167 7.16 -3.01 23.38
CA GLU A 167 8.45 -2.97 24.08
C GLU A 167 8.26 -2.79 25.60
N ALA A 168 7.38 -1.85 25.98
CA ALA A 168 7.06 -1.61 27.39
C ALA A 168 6.37 -2.82 28.03
N GLU A 169 5.45 -3.48 27.33
CA GLU A 169 4.74 -4.66 27.87
C GLU A 169 5.66 -5.89 27.96
N LEU A 170 6.50 -6.12 26.96
CA LEU A 170 7.44 -7.25 26.95
C LEU A 170 8.53 -7.13 28.01
N ALA A 171 8.83 -5.90 28.46
CA ALA A 171 9.76 -5.67 29.58
C ALA A 171 9.20 -6.07 30.95
N LYS A 172 7.87 -6.22 31.08
CA LYS A 172 7.21 -6.64 32.31
C LYS A 172 7.30 -8.16 32.53
N PRO A 173 7.14 -8.63 33.80
CA PRO A 173 6.92 -10.04 34.07
C PRO A 173 5.75 -10.59 33.26
N GLU A 174 5.85 -11.81 32.77
CA GLU A 174 4.87 -12.40 31.83
C GLU A 174 3.42 -12.33 32.35
N ALA A 175 3.23 -12.57 33.66
CA ALA A 175 1.90 -12.52 34.29
C ALA A 175 1.26 -11.12 34.33
N GLU A 176 2.05 -10.05 34.08
CA GLU A 176 1.60 -8.66 34.13
C GLU A 176 1.43 -8.04 32.72
N ARG A 177 1.75 -8.79 31.66
CA ARG A 177 1.73 -8.30 30.27
C ARG A 177 0.32 -8.16 29.74
N LEU A 178 0.00 -6.99 29.19
CA LEU A 178 -1.24 -6.72 28.48
C LEU A 178 -0.96 -6.58 26.97
N LEU A 179 -0.57 -7.67 26.33
CA LEU A 179 -0.10 -7.67 24.95
C LEU A 179 -1.19 -7.42 23.91
N LYS A 180 -2.47 -7.66 24.25
CA LYS A 180 -3.61 -7.42 23.37
C LYS A 180 -4.44 -6.24 23.87
N VAL A 181 -4.68 -5.28 22.98
CA VAL A 181 -5.57 -4.13 23.22
C VAL A 181 -6.60 -4.10 22.07
N PRO A 182 -7.66 -4.93 22.12
CA PRO A 182 -8.54 -5.16 20.97
C PRO A 182 -9.02 -3.89 20.27
N GLN A 183 -9.42 -2.88 21.05
CA GLN A 183 -9.91 -1.61 20.51
C GLN A 183 -8.83 -0.81 19.72
N LYS A 184 -7.54 -1.00 20.02
CA LYS A 184 -6.44 -0.36 19.29
C LYS A 184 -5.96 -1.25 18.15
N ASP A 185 -5.91 -2.55 18.37
CA ASP A 185 -5.42 -3.54 17.41
C ASP A 185 -6.31 -3.59 16.16
N GLU A 186 -7.64 -3.48 16.32
CA GLU A 186 -8.60 -3.39 15.21
C GLU A 186 -8.46 -2.12 14.37
N LYS A 187 -8.03 -1.01 14.98
CA LYS A 187 -7.82 0.27 14.29
C LYS A 187 -6.50 0.34 13.54
N GLN A 188 -5.59 -0.62 13.75
CA GLN A 188 -4.28 -0.62 13.11
C GLN A 188 -4.42 -0.92 11.62
N ARG A 189 -3.90 0.00 10.79
CA ARG A 189 -3.98 -0.08 9.34
C ARG A 189 -2.74 -0.73 8.74
N MET A 190 -2.95 -1.47 7.67
CA MET A 190 -1.87 -2.00 6.85
C MET A 190 -1.29 -0.93 5.95
N TYR A 191 0.00 -1.05 5.70
CA TYR A 191 0.74 -0.12 4.87
C TYR A 191 0.59 -0.47 3.40
N LYS A 192 0.26 0.55 2.61
CA LYS A 192 0.26 0.52 1.15
C LYS A 192 1.43 1.37 0.68
N ILE A 193 1.89 1.10 -0.51
CA ILE A 193 2.80 2.00 -1.21
C ILE A 193 1.91 2.82 -2.12
N ASP A 194 1.86 4.12 -1.86
CA ASP A 194 1.24 5.07 -2.79
C ASP A 194 2.20 5.23 -3.98
N ASP A 195 1.67 5.11 -5.20
CA ASP A 195 2.39 5.29 -6.47
C ASP A 195 2.78 6.75 -6.71
#